data_4519d22e87d9667c10041c59bd50e57f
#
_entry.id   4519d22e87d9667c10041c59bd50e57f
#
_cell.length_a   1.000
_cell.length_b   1.000
_cell.length_c   1.000
_cell.angle_alpha   90.00
_cell.angle_beta   90.00
_cell.angle_gamma   90.00
#
_symmetry.space_group_name_H-M   'P 1'
#
loop_
_entity.id
_entity.type
_entity.pdbx_description
1 polymer ?
#
loop_
_entity_poly.entity_id
_entity_poly.type
_entity_poly.pdbx_seq_one_letter_code
_entity_poly.pdbx_strand_id
1 'polypeptide(L)'
;MANIEKIQRGALAQLFTELQVEKIPLKMQLTNDDDMHLTVITEIRKRNRALHFLVNSPEGYQKLSAEAGQSRLRFEFSDNENIKYVFETNTWELSREMIWVRFPEFVHRYQRRKLFRLEAPHGTRLFFKVNDIRYKLLVINVSLGGTLGVLVSLTKQMEQELKLYDSKILENIELLFPSKDRKKAGSIVRIKRCQIKRQEKNPLTNKFECAIEFKEISEEEQKNLTDLFYKWQRDYLQKRRIMRA
;
A
#
# COMPACT_ATOMS: atom_id res chain seq x y z
N MET A 1 -3.95 -10.63 12.62
CA MET A 1 -2.90 -9.76 13.19
C MET A 1 -1.86 -9.48 12.12
N ALA A 2 -1.28 -8.27 12.07
CA ALA A 2 -0.18 -7.97 11.15
C ALA A 2 1.05 -8.77 11.61
N ASN A 3 1.80 -9.35 10.65
CA ASN A 3 3.09 -9.94 10.95
C ASN A 3 4.10 -8.79 11.11
N ILE A 4 4.73 -8.68 12.27
CA ILE A 4 5.74 -7.66 12.55
C ILE A 4 7.09 -8.37 12.59
N GLU A 5 7.94 -8.00 11.64
CA GLU A 5 9.29 -8.52 11.51
C GLU A 5 10.30 -7.43 11.87
N LYS A 6 11.42 -7.81 12.50
CA LYS A 6 12.53 -6.89 12.79
C LYS A 6 13.63 -7.06 11.75
N ILE A 7 13.95 -6.00 11.04
CA ILE A 7 15.08 -5.94 10.12
C ILE A 7 16.30 -5.41 10.86
N GLN A 8 17.42 -6.12 10.79
CA GLN A 8 18.64 -5.82 11.53
C GLN A 8 19.90 -6.02 10.67
N ARG A 9 21.04 -5.52 11.15
CA ARG A 9 22.40 -5.77 10.60
C ARG A 9 22.53 -5.46 9.11
N GLY A 10 23.05 -6.39 8.31
CA GLY A 10 23.32 -6.20 6.88
C GLY A 10 22.08 -5.86 6.05
N ALA A 11 20.93 -6.46 6.35
CA ALA A 11 19.67 -6.14 5.68
C ALA A 11 19.21 -4.69 5.95
N LEU A 12 19.56 -4.14 7.13
CA LEU A 12 19.29 -2.75 7.47
C LEU A 12 20.12 -1.79 6.60
N ALA A 13 21.41 -2.06 6.42
CA ALA A 13 22.27 -1.22 5.58
C ALA A 13 21.79 -1.21 4.13
N GLN A 14 21.40 -2.36 3.59
CA GLN A 14 20.82 -2.47 2.26
C GLN A 14 19.53 -1.67 2.13
N LEU A 15 18.60 -1.81 3.09
CA LEU A 15 17.33 -1.07 3.12
C LEU A 15 17.56 0.45 3.07
N PHE A 16 18.48 0.97 3.89
CA PHE A 16 18.76 2.41 3.93
C PHE A 16 19.45 2.90 2.66
N THR A 17 20.29 2.07 2.03
CA THR A 17 20.88 2.38 0.72
C THR A 17 19.81 2.45 -0.36
N GLU A 18 18.86 1.53 -0.38
CA GLU A 18 17.71 1.56 -1.31
C GLU A 18 16.86 2.82 -1.10
N LEU A 19 16.57 3.21 0.16
CA LEU A 19 15.85 4.44 0.49
C LEU A 19 16.55 5.69 -0.07
N GLN A 20 17.88 5.75 0.03
CA GLN A 20 18.68 6.85 -0.47
C GLN A 20 18.67 6.90 -2.01
N VAL A 21 18.96 5.77 -2.67
CA VAL A 21 19.07 5.67 -4.15
C VAL A 21 17.72 5.94 -4.82
N GLU A 22 16.66 5.36 -4.31
CA GLU A 22 15.32 5.51 -4.88
C GLU A 22 14.59 6.78 -4.38
N LYS A 23 15.23 7.56 -3.49
CA LYS A 23 14.67 8.80 -2.88
C LYS A 23 13.28 8.56 -2.29
N ILE A 24 13.11 7.43 -1.59
CA ILE A 24 11.83 7.09 -0.97
C ILE A 24 11.53 8.08 0.16
N PRO A 25 10.36 8.74 0.16
CA PRO A 25 10.00 9.69 1.20
C PRO A 25 9.83 9.01 2.56
N LEU A 26 10.43 9.61 3.59
CA LEU A 26 10.24 9.24 4.98
C LEU A 26 9.36 10.29 5.66
N LYS A 27 8.38 9.84 6.42
CA LYS A 27 7.66 10.65 7.38
C LYS A 27 8.46 10.68 8.67
N MET A 28 8.87 11.87 9.10
CA MET A 28 9.61 12.10 10.32
C MET A 28 8.72 12.84 11.32
N GLN A 29 8.71 12.40 12.54
CA GLN A 29 7.93 12.98 13.64
C GLN A 29 8.77 13.04 14.90
N LEU A 30 8.72 14.14 15.62
CA LEU A 30 9.27 14.24 16.96
C LEU A 30 8.25 13.68 17.97
N THR A 31 8.70 12.97 19.01
CA THR A 31 7.79 12.25 19.91
C THR A 31 6.80 13.16 20.65
N ASN A 32 7.10 14.45 20.80
CA ASN A 32 6.25 15.44 21.49
C ASN A 32 5.56 16.42 20.52
N ASP A 33 5.60 16.12 19.21
CA ASP A 33 5.01 16.94 18.17
C ASP A 33 4.01 16.09 17.38
N ASP A 34 2.81 16.60 17.16
CA ASP A 34 1.79 15.92 16.36
C ASP A 34 2.05 16.09 14.85
N ASP A 35 2.93 17.01 14.47
CA ASP A 35 3.22 17.29 13.08
C ASP A 35 4.15 16.24 12.45
N MET A 36 3.73 15.73 11.29
CA MET A 36 4.51 14.84 10.46
C MET A 36 5.17 15.58 9.31
N HIS A 37 6.49 15.48 9.21
CA HIS A 37 7.28 16.09 8.15
C HIS A 37 7.76 15.07 7.13
N LEU A 38 7.75 15.44 5.85
CA LEU A 38 8.32 14.60 4.79
C LEU A 38 9.77 14.97 4.58
N THR A 39 10.64 13.96 4.55
CA THR A 39 12.06 14.11 4.25
C THR A 39 12.55 12.95 3.38
N VAL A 40 13.79 13.02 2.91
CA VAL A 40 14.48 11.95 2.18
C VAL A 40 15.89 11.78 2.72
N ILE A 41 16.45 10.59 2.60
CA ILE A 41 17.86 10.35 2.91
C ILE A 41 18.69 10.98 1.79
N THR A 42 19.49 11.98 2.14
CA THR A 42 20.39 12.66 1.20
C THR A 42 21.77 12.02 1.17
N GLU A 43 22.23 11.53 2.30
CA GLU A 43 23.56 10.96 2.44
C GLU A 43 23.60 9.86 3.50
N ILE A 44 24.51 8.87 3.32
CA ILE A 44 24.85 7.85 4.29
C ILE A 44 26.36 7.87 4.51
N ARG A 45 26.78 8.02 5.76
CA ARG A 45 28.21 8.02 6.14
C ARG A 45 28.48 7.22 7.39
N LYS A 46 29.71 6.70 7.48
CA LYS A 46 30.25 6.14 8.74
C LYS A 46 30.86 7.29 9.56
N ARG A 47 30.28 7.55 10.75
CA ARG A 47 30.77 8.53 11.73
C ARG A 47 30.96 7.82 13.07
N ASN A 48 32.06 8.05 13.76
CA ASN A 48 32.33 7.46 15.09
C ASN A 48 32.10 5.94 15.15
N ARG A 49 32.59 5.20 14.14
CA ARG A 49 32.44 3.73 13.99
C ARG A 49 30.99 3.24 13.79
N ALA A 50 30.01 4.14 13.66
CA ALA A 50 28.62 3.80 13.40
C ALA A 50 28.14 4.42 12.06
N LEU A 51 27.15 3.77 11.42
CA LEU A 51 26.48 4.32 10.24
C LEU A 51 25.51 5.40 10.67
N HIS A 52 25.49 6.49 9.90
CA HIS A 52 24.54 7.59 10.05
C HIS A 52 23.96 7.93 8.68
N PHE A 53 22.76 8.45 8.68
CA PHE A 53 22.12 9.02 7.50
C PHE A 53 21.76 10.48 7.75
N LEU A 54 21.72 11.26 6.68
CA LEU A 54 21.42 12.68 6.67
C LEU A 54 20.06 12.91 6.07
N VAL A 55 19.23 13.71 6.74
CA VAL A 55 17.90 14.13 6.28
C VAL A 55 17.77 15.65 6.42
N ASN A 56 16.86 16.25 5.64
CA ASN A 56 16.54 17.67 5.78
C ASN A 56 15.83 17.90 7.12
N SER A 57 16.17 19.00 7.79
CA SER A 57 15.45 19.49 8.96
C SER A 57 14.24 20.27 8.51
N PRO A 58 13.05 20.00 9.04
CA PRO A 58 11.87 20.84 8.83
C PRO A 58 12.05 22.23 9.44
N GLU A 59 11.31 23.20 8.92
CA GLU A 59 11.25 24.53 9.51
C GLU A 59 10.76 24.44 10.96
N GLY A 60 11.39 25.18 11.86
CA GLY A 60 11.04 25.19 13.29
C GLY A 60 11.81 24.19 14.17
N TYR A 61 12.42 23.14 13.60
CA TYR A 61 13.22 22.15 14.37
C TYR A 61 14.48 22.76 15.01
N GLN A 62 14.94 23.91 14.55
CA GLN A 62 16.07 24.62 15.17
C GLN A 62 15.78 25.07 16.61
N LYS A 63 14.53 25.35 16.95
CA LYS A 63 14.12 25.71 18.33
C LYS A 63 14.17 24.54 19.30
N LEU A 64 14.07 23.31 18.80
CA LEU A 64 14.07 22.09 19.55
C LEU A 64 15.49 21.56 19.84
N SER A 65 16.53 22.18 19.24
CA SER A 65 17.92 21.79 19.45
C SER A 65 18.41 21.93 20.90
N ALA A 66 17.83 22.83 21.68
CA ALA A 66 18.12 22.97 23.11
C ALA A 66 17.63 21.78 23.95
N GLU A 67 16.61 21.05 23.48
CA GLU A 67 16.03 19.87 24.10
C GLU A 67 16.48 18.56 23.40
N ALA A 68 17.39 18.64 22.43
CA ALA A 68 17.75 17.58 21.51
C ALA A 68 18.28 16.29 22.17
N GLY A 69 18.77 16.36 23.39
CA GLY A 69 19.25 15.17 24.13
C GLY A 69 18.16 14.27 24.71
N GLN A 70 16.88 14.68 24.70
CA GLN A 70 15.77 13.94 25.31
C GLN A 70 14.65 13.55 24.34
N SER A 71 14.62 14.12 23.13
CA SER A 71 13.55 13.90 22.18
C SER A 71 13.83 12.73 21.24
N ARG A 72 12.85 11.84 21.05
CA ARG A 72 12.92 10.74 20.07
C ARG A 72 12.42 11.18 18.73
N LEU A 73 13.10 10.76 17.67
CA LEU A 73 12.64 10.85 16.31
C LEU A 73 12.01 9.53 15.90
N ARG A 74 10.78 9.58 15.39
CA ARG A 74 10.08 8.47 14.78
C ARG A 74 10.09 8.64 13.27
N PHE A 75 10.45 7.59 12.57
CA PHE A 75 10.45 7.53 11.12
C PHE A 75 9.48 6.46 10.64
N GLU A 76 8.72 6.80 9.61
CA GLU A 76 7.80 5.90 8.94
C GLU A 76 7.95 6.03 7.42
N PHE A 77 8.03 4.92 6.70
CA PHE A 77 8.06 4.90 5.24
C PHE A 77 7.40 3.64 4.69
N SER A 78 7.17 3.62 3.40
CA SER A 78 6.72 2.43 2.69
C SER A 78 7.62 2.19 1.50
N ASP A 79 7.95 0.92 1.26
CA ASP A 79 8.68 0.52 0.06
C ASP A 79 7.79 0.52 -1.19
N ASN A 80 8.36 0.14 -2.33
CA ASN A 80 7.66 0.04 -3.61
C ASN A 80 6.55 -1.04 -3.65
N GLU A 81 6.52 -1.93 -2.64
CA GLU A 81 5.46 -2.93 -2.46
C GLU A 81 4.38 -2.47 -1.49
N ASN A 82 4.46 -1.20 -1.03
CA ASN A 82 3.60 -0.62 0.00
C ASN A 82 3.64 -1.38 1.33
N ILE A 83 4.79 -1.95 1.67
CA ILE A 83 5.06 -2.48 3.00
C ILE A 83 5.50 -1.34 3.88
N LYS A 84 4.86 -1.19 5.03
CA LYS A 84 5.15 -0.13 6.00
C LYS A 84 6.32 -0.52 6.87
N TYR A 85 7.24 0.41 7.07
CA TYR A 85 8.38 0.33 7.98
C TYR A 85 8.32 1.44 9.00
N VAL A 86 8.71 1.14 10.23
CA VAL A 86 8.74 2.13 11.33
C VAL A 86 9.96 1.87 12.18
N PHE A 87 10.65 2.93 12.56
CA PHE A 87 11.68 2.89 13.60
C PHE A 87 11.71 4.17 14.41
N GLU A 88 12.32 4.12 15.56
CA GLU A 88 12.55 5.25 16.45
C GLU A 88 14.03 5.32 16.81
N THR A 89 14.52 6.52 17.02
CA THR A 89 15.89 6.78 17.49
C THR A 89 15.93 7.99 18.40
N ASN A 90 16.79 7.94 19.39
CA ASN A 90 17.14 9.07 20.27
C ASN A 90 18.54 9.61 19.98
N THR A 91 19.26 9.06 19.00
CA THR A 91 20.62 9.43 18.64
C THR A 91 20.62 10.20 17.33
N TRP A 92 20.51 11.51 17.43
CA TRP A 92 20.54 12.43 16.30
C TRP A 92 21.22 13.75 16.66
N GLU A 93 21.69 14.46 15.68
CA GLU A 93 22.43 15.71 15.80
C GLU A 93 21.97 16.70 14.72
N LEU A 94 21.56 17.88 15.14
CA LEU A 94 21.24 18.96 14.21
C LEU A 94 22.53 19.64 13.74
N SER A 95 22.68 19.76 12.42
CA SER A 95 23.81 20.44 11.78
C SER A 95 23.28 21.40 10.71
N ARG A 96 23.18 22.70 11.03
CA ARG A 96 22.53 23.73 10.20
C ARG A 96 21.05 23.37 9.94
N GLU A 97 20.70 23.14 8.66
CA GLU A 97 19.35 22.76 8.22
C GLU A 97 19.21 21.27 7.94
N MET A 98 20.11 20.46 8.51
CA MET A 98 20.16 19.02 8.29
C MET A 98 20.25 18.29 9.62
N ILE A 99 19.71 17.08 9.65
CA ILE A 99 19.76 16.20 10.82
C ILE A 99 20.56 14.95 10.47
N TRP A 100 21.67 14.73 11.19
CA TRP A 100 22.38 13.47 11.20
C TRP A 100 21.71 12.51 12.17
N VAL A 101 21.32 11.37 11.68
CA VAL A 101 20.62 10.35 12.45
C VAL A 101 21.45 9.07 12.45
N ARG A 102 21.74 8.53 13.63
CA ARG A 102 22.40 7.24 13.74
C ARG A 102 21.45 6.14 13.25
N PHE A 103 21.99 5.14 12.54
CA PHE A 103 21.19 3.97 12.15
C PHE A 103 20.56 3.34 13.39
N PRO A 104 19.26 3.00 13.33
CA PRO A 104 18.60 2.30 14.43
C PRO A 104 19.17 0.87 14.56
N GLU A 105 18.99 0.27 15.71
CA GLU A 105 19.38 -1.14 15.91
C GLU A 105 18.52 -2.09 15.05
N PHE A 106 17.27 -1.71 14.84
CA PHE A 106 16.31 -2.43 14.01
C PHE A 106 15.24 -1.51 13.45
N VAL A 107 14.60 -1.97 12.38
CA VAL A 107 13.40 -1.37 11.78
C VAL A 107 12.27 -2.38 11.85
N HIS A 108 11.11 -1.98 12.32
CA HIS A 108 9.90 -2.79 12.28
C HIS A 108 9.30 -2.78 10.88
N ARG A 109 9.17 -3.96 10.29
CA ARG A 109 8.48 -4.19 9.03
C ARG A 109 7.06 -4.69 9.32
N TYR A 110 6.05 -3.96 8.86
CA TYR A 110 4.63 -4.27 9.08
C TYR A 110 4.01 -4.90 7.85
N GLN A 111 4.06 -6.22 7.74
CA GLN A 111 3.35 -6.93 6.68
C GLN A 111 1.89 -7.15 7.10
N ARG A 112 1.02 -6.20 6.71
CA ARG A 112 -0.43 -6.28 6.99
C ARG A 112 -1.18 -7.17 6.01
N ARG A 113 -0.65 -7.35 4.79
CA ARG A 113 -1.31 -8.07 3.72
C ARG A 113 -0.83 -9.52 3.70
N LYS A 114 -1.72 -10.45 3.91
CA LYS A 114 -1.43 -11.89 3.77
C LYS A 114 -1.33 -12.30 2.29
N LEU A 115 -2.02 -11.58 1.39
CA LEU A 115 -2.11 -11.90 -0.02
C LEU A 115 -1.53 -10.74 -0.85
N PHE A 116 -0.74 -11.11 -1.83
CA PHE A 116 -0.19 -10.17 -2.80
C PHE A 116 -1.32 -9.56 -3.64
N ARG A 117 -1.17 -8.28 -4.02
CA ARG A 117 -2.11 -7.56 -4.88
C ARG A 117 -1.42 -7.18 -6.17
N LEU A 118 -2.10 -7.40 -7.27
CA LEU A 118 -1.68 -6.97 -8.59
C LEU A 118 -2.59 -5.87 -9.09
N GLU A 119 -2.02 -4.95 -9.84
CA GLU A 119 -2.83 -4.05 -10.66
C GLU A 119 -3.67 -4.89 -11.62
N ALA A 120 -4.97 -4.65 -11.66
CA ALA A 120 -5.87 -5.42 -12.49
C ALA A 120 -5.64 -5.10 -13.97
N PRO A 121 -5.75 -6.09 -14.87
CA PRO A 121 -5.75 -5.81 -16.30
C PRO A 121 -6.78 -4.75 -16.66
N HIS A 122 -6.39 -3.78 -17.52
CA HIS A 122 -7.28 -2.70 -17.92
C HIS A 122 -8.60 -3.25 -18.46
N GLY A 123 -9.72 -2.73 -17.95
CA GLY A 123 -11.06 -3.19 -18.31
C GLY A 123 -11.60 -4.33 -17.46
N THR A 124 -10.88 -4.76 -16.42
CA THR A 124 -11.42 -5.69 -15.41
C THR A 124 -12.59 -5.05 -14.68
N ARG A 125 -13.67 -5.81 -14.53
CA ARG A 125 -14.92 -5.32 -13.93
C ARG A 125 -15.45 -6.33 -12.93
N LEU A 126 -16.05 -5.82 -11.86
CA LEU A 126 -16.81 -6.64 -10.93
C LEU A 126 -18.27 -6.16 -10.93
N PHE A 127 -19.19 -7.11 -10.98
CA PHE A 127 -20.63 -6.86 -10.96
C PHE A 127 -21.24 -7.50 -9.73
N PHE A 128 -22.12 -6.78 -9.06
CA PHE A 128 -22.91 -7.28 -7.93
C PHE A 128 -24.26 -6.58 -7.89
N LYS A 129 -25.19 -7.13 -7.10
CA LYS A 129 -26.51 -6.54 -6.87
C LYS A 129 -26.71 -6.21 -5.40
N VAL A 130 -27.43 -5.12 -5.16
CA VAL A 130 -27.95 -4.72 -3.86
C VAL A 130 -29.40 -4.30 -4.07
N ASN A 131 -30.36 -4.93 -3.42
CA ASN A 131 -31.79 -4.66 -3.58
C ASN A 131 -32.20 -4.55 -5.08
N ASP A 132 -31.84 -5.56 -5.88
CA ASP A 132 -32.08 -5.62 -7.32
C ASP A 132 -31.39 -4.56 -8.19
N ILE A 133 -30.70 -3.60 -7.60
CA ILE A 133 -29.89 -2.63 -8.32
C ILE A 133 -28.54 -3.26 -8.65
N ARG A 134 -28.18 -3.24 -9.95
CA ARG A 134 -26.90 -3.76 -10.43
C ARG A 134 -25.82 -2.68 -10.33
N TYR A 135 -24.76 -2.99 -9.62
CA TYR A 135 -23.56 -2.16 -9.49
C TYR A 135 -22.44 -2.70 -10.36
N LYS A 136 -21.64 -1.77 -10.87
CA LYS A 136 -20.45 -2.05 -11.67
C LYS A 136 -19.25 -1.38 -11.05
N LEU A 137 -18.23 -2.17 -10.75
CA LEU A 137 -16.95 -1.71 -10.23
C LEU A 137 -15.88 -1.86 -11.30
N LEU A 138 -15.18 -0.80 -11.66
CA LEU A 138 -13.93 -0.88 -12.42
C LEU A 138 -12.81 -1.24 -11.47
N VAL A 139 -12.24 -2.42 -11.64
CA VAL A 139 -11.24 -2.97 -10.73
C VAL A 139 -9.90 -2.28 -10.95
N ILE A 140 -9.32 -1.73 -9.87
CA ILE A 140 -7.98 -1.13 -9.85
C ILE A 140 -6.94 -2.19 -9.53
N ASN A 141 -7.18 -2.95 -8.47
CA ASN A 141 -6.29 -4.03 -8.07
C ASN A 141 -7.07 -5.26 -7.59
N VAL A 142 -6.43 -6.41 -7.69
CA VAL A 142 -7.00 -7.71 -7.33
C VAL A 142 -5.96 -8.55 -6.59
N SER A 143 -6.45 -9.37 -5.67
CA SER A 143 -5.72 -10.44 -5.00
C SER A 143 -6.58 -11.70 -4.97
N LEU A 144 -6.02 -12.82 -4.51
CA LEU A 144 -6.80 -14.05 -4.33
C LEU A 144 -7.91 -13.91 -3.26
N GLY A 145 -7.85 -12.88 -2.40
CA GLY A 145 -8.83 -12.66 -1.33
C GLY A 145 -9.73 -11.45 -1.51
N GLY A 146 -9.63 -10.71 -2.61
CA GLY A 146 -10.46 -9.53 -2.81
C GLY A 146 -9.98 -8.56 -3.84
N THR A 147 -10.74 -7.47 -4.01
CA THR A 147 -10.48 -6.44 -5.01
C THR A 147 -10.77 -5.04 -4.47
N LEU A 148 -10.10 -4.04 -5.04
CA LEU A 148 -10.41 -2.63 -4.91
C LEU A 148 -10.74 -2.08 -6.30
N GLY A 149 -11.76 -1.27 -6.38
CA GLY A 149 -12.12 -0.60 -7.63
C GLY A 149 -12.96 0.65 -7.41
N VAL A 150 -13.32 1.28 -8.53
CA VAL A 150 -14.15 2.48 -8.59
C VAL A 150 -15.54 2.11 -9.09
N LEU A 151 -16.57 2.52 -8.37
CA LEU A 151 -17.95 2.41 -8.82
C LEU A 151 -18.20 3.36 -9.98
N VAL A 152 -18.84 2.86 -11.02
CA VAL A 152 -19.20 3.63 -12.23
C VAL A 152 -20.69 3.74 -12.40
N SER A 153 -21.12 4.84 -13.00
CA SER A 153 -22.54 5.15 -13.24
C SER A 153 -23.37 5.18 -11.95
N LEU A 154 -22.77 5.69 -10.87
CA LEU A 154 -23.40 5.77 -9.55
C LEU A 154 -24.34 6.96 -9.50
N THR A 155 -25.62 6.73 -9.21
CA THR A 155 -26.59 7.79 -8.89
C THR A 155 -26.54 8.09 -7.38
N LYS A 156 -27.08 9.25 -6.98
CA LYS A 156 -27.17 9.59 -5.53
C LYS A 156 -27.97 8.54 -4.74
N GLN A 157 -29.04 8.02 -5.33
CA GLN A 157 -29.84 6.96 -4.69
C GLN A 157 -29.02 5.68 -4.52
N MET A 158 -28.31 5.23 -5.56
CA MET A 158 -27.43 4.06 -5.49
C MET A 158 -26.34 4.24 -4.45
N GLU A 159 -25.77 5.44 -4.31
CA GLU A 159 -24.77 5.73 -3.29
C GLU A 159 -25.35 5.61 -1.87
N GLN A 160 -26.54 6.14 -1.64
CA GLN A 160 -27.23 6.04 -0.35
C GLN A 160 -27.56 4.58 0.02
N GLU A 161 -28.10 3.83 -0.91
CA GLU A 161 -28.40 2.42 -0.69
C GLU A 161 -27.15 1.60 -0.41
N LEU A 162 -26.06 1.83 -1.15
CA LEU A 162 -24.81 1.10 -0.96
C LEU A 162 -24.19 1.38 0.40
N LYS A 163 -24.28 2.59 0.93
CA LYS A 163 -23.81 2.94 2.29
C LYS A 163 -24.47 2.11 3.38
N LEU A 164 -25.74 1.72 3.19
CA LEU A 164 -26.46 0.83 4.11
C LEU A 164 -25.91 -0.60 4.08
N TYR A 165 -25.09 -0.94 3.08
CA TYR A 165 -24.47 -2.25 2.89
C TYR A 165 -23.01 -2.32 3.31
N ASP A 166 -22.50 -1.30 4.01
CA ASP A 166 -21.16 -1.38 4.57
C ASP A 166 -21.05 -2.58 5.53
N SER A 167 -19.97 -3.36 5.35
CA SER A 167 -19.71 -4.60 6.09
C SER A 167 -20.72 -5.75 5.87
N LYS A 168 -21.73 -5.56 5.02
CA LYS A 168 -22.71 -6.63 4.69
C LYS A 168 -22.16 -7.61 3.64
N ILE A 169 -22.81 -8.78 3.60
CA ILE A 169 -22.50 -9.84 2.64
C ILE A 169 -23.26 -9.58 1.33
N LEU A 170 -22.56 -9.69 0.23
CA LEU A 170 -23.09 -9.71 -1.12
C LEU A 170 -23.02 -11.14 -1.66
N GLU A 171 -23.97 -11.52 -2.51
CA GLU A 171 -24.04 -12.85 -3.11
C GLU A 171 -24.00 -12.78 -4.64
N ASN A 172 -23.55 -13.87 -5.27
CA ASN A 172 -23.54 -14.05 -6.73
C ASN A 172 -22.81 -12.92 -7.48
N ILE A 173 -21.56 -12.73 -7.16
CA ILE A 173 -20.71 -11.70 -7.74
C ILE A 173 -19.97 -12.26 -8.96
N GLU A 174 -19.90 -11.46 -10.01
CA GLU A 174 -19.16 -11.78 -11.23
C GLU A 174 -17.94 -10.88 -11.38
N LEU A 175 -16.76 -11.47 -11.43
CA LEU A 175 -15.50 -10.79 -11.70
C LEU A 175 -15.07 -11.12 -13.14
N LEU A 176 -15.18 -10.13 -14.02
CA LEU A 176 -14.87 -10.24 -15.44
C LEU A 176 -13.46 -9.73 -15.72
N PHE A 177 -12.63 -10.55 -16.32
CA PHE A 177 -11.32 -10.20 -16.84
C PHE A 177 -11.34 -10.11 -18.37
N PRO A 178 -10.89 -9.00 -18.95
CA PRO A 178 -10.87 -8.86 -20.39
C PRO A 178 -9.87 -9.83 -21.04
N SER A 179 -10.20 -10.33 -22.22
CA SER A 179 -9.23 -11.04 -23.05
C SER A 179 -8.21 -10.07 -23.66
N LYS A 180 -6.94 -10.49 -23.76
CA LYS A 180 -5.92 -9.75 -24.53
C LYS A 180 -6.24 -9.77 -26.03
N ASP A 181 -6.87 -10.83 -26.50
CA ASP A 181 -7.34 -10.97 -27.86
C ASP A 181 -8.78 -10.46 -27.96
N ARG A 182 -8.99 -9.39 -28.73
CA ARG A 182 -10.32 -8.78 -28.93
C ARG A 182 -11.36 -9.73 -29.52
N LYS A 183 -10.91 -10.81 -30.17
CA LYS A 183 -11.78 -11.83 -30.77
C LYS A 183 -12.21 -12.91 -29.79
N LYS A 184 -11.61 -12.96 -28.60
CA LYS A 184 -11.93 -13.96 -27.57
C LYS A 184 -12.72 -13.35 -26.43
N ALA A 185 -13.68 -14.10 -25.91
CA ALA A 185 -14.38 -13.74 -24.70
C ALA A 185 -13.40 -13.61 -23.53
N GLY A 186 -13.67 -12.68 -22.62
CA GLY A 186 -12.93 -12.57 -21.37
C GLY A 186 -13.24 -13.74 -20.44
N SER A 187 -12.43 -13.88 -19.40
CA SER A 187 -12.66 -14.88 -18.34
C SER A 187 -13.58 -14.32 -17.27
N ILE A 188 -14.53 -15.11 -16.79
CA ILE A 188 -15.42 -14.75 -15.69
C ILE A 188 -15.11 -15.68 -14.53
N VAL A 189 -14.92 -15.11 -13.34
CA VAL A 189 -14.83 -15.82 -12.06
C VAL A 189 -16.08 -15.49 -11.25
N ARG A 190 -16.81 -16.52 -10.82
CA ARG A 190 -18.02 -16.38 -10.02
C ARG A 190 -17.68 -16.57 -8.55
N ILE A 191 -18.06 -15.60 -7.74
CA ILE A 191 -17.80 -15.59 -6.32
C ILE A 191 -19.13 -15.67 -5.60
N LYS A 192 -19.31 -16.71 -4.78
CA LYS A 192 -20.58 -16.97 -4.12
C LYS A 192 -20.91 -15.89 -3.09
N ARG A 193 -19.95 -15.54 -2.24
CA ARG A 193 -20.16 -14.55 -1.16
C ARG A 193 -18.96 -13.63 -1.04
N CYS A 194 -19.25 -12.34 -0.92
CA CYS A 194 -18.28 -11.28 -0.70
C CYS A 194 -18.72 -10.38 0.46
N GLN A 195 -17.77 -9.62 1.00
CA GLN A 195 -18.05 -8.60 2.01
C GLN A 195 -17.48 -7.25 1.55
N ILE A 196 -18.29 -6.21 1.62
CA ILE A 196 -17.79 -4.83 1.46
C ILE A 196 -17.00 -4.48 2.71
N LYS A 197 -15.71 -4.15 2.54
CA LYS A 197 -14.79 -3.83 3.63
C LYS A 197 -14.57 -2.35 3.83
N ARG A 198 -14.75 -1.57 2.77
CA ARG A 198 -14.55 -0.15 2.78
C ARG A 198 -15.25 0.48 1.59
N GLN A 199 -15.89 1.60 1.86
CA GLN A 199 -16.50 2.47 0.87
C GLN A 199 -16.08 3.90 1.20
N GLU A 200 -15.44 4.57 0.28
CA GLU A 200 -15.01 5.95 0.51
C GLU A 200 -14.95 6.72 -0.81
N LYS A 201 -15.13 8.02 -0.71
CA LYS A 201 -14.91 8.92 -1.82
C LYS A 201 -13.45 9.35 -1.80
N ASN A 202 -12.70 9.02 -2.84
CA ASN A 202 -11.30 9.40 -2.95
C ASN A 202 -11.22 10.93 -3.11
N PRO A 203 -10.55 11.65 -2.19
CA PRO A 203 -10.53 13.12 -2.20
C PRO A 203 -9.80 13.70 -3.42
N LEU A 204 -8.84 12.97 -3.99
CA LEU A 204 -8.04 13.43 -5.13
C LEU A 204 -8.78 13.24 -6.46
N THR A 205 -9.44 12.08 -6.62
CA THR A 205 -10.10 11.72 -7.90
C THR A 205 -11.60 12.02 -7.90
N ASN A 206 -12.17 12.35 -6.73
CA ASN A 206 -13.60 12.53 -6.50
C ASN A 206 -14.46 11.30 -6.86
N LYS A 207 -13.82 10.12 -7.04
CA LYS A 207 -14.48 8.87 -7.40
C LYS A 207 -14.80 8.06 -6.17
N PHE A 208 -15.89 7.29 -6.22
CA PHE A 208 -16.31 6.43 -5.11
C PHE A 208 -15.60 5.08 -5.22
N GLU A 209 -14.70 4.81 -4.29
CA GLU A 209 -13.94 3.57 -4.21
C GLU A 209 -14.63 2.55 -3.30
N CYS A 210 -14.56 1.29 -3.69
CA CYS A 210 -15.11 0.19 -2.93
C CYS A 210 -14.09 -0.96 -2.86
N ALA A 211 -13.79 -1.41 -1.64
CA ALA A 211 -12.97 -2.59 -1.38
C ALA A 211 -13.87 -3.77 -1.00
N ILE A 212 -13.72 -4.88 -1.70
CA ILE A 212 -14.53 -6.08 -1.56
C ILE A 212 -13.62 -7.26 -1.20
N GLU A 213 -13.94 -7.96 -0.12
CA GLU A 213 -13.27 -9.18 0.30
C GLU A 213 -14.09 -10.40 -0.17
N PHE A 214 -13.42 -11.38 -0.76
CA PHE A 214 -14.01 -12.64 -1.15
C PHE A 214 -14.12 -13.55 0.07
N LYS A 215 -15.32 -14.05 0.40
CA LYS A 215 -15.59 -14.88 1.56
C LYS A 215 -15.78 -16.34 1.20
N GLU A 216 -16.43 -16.59 0.08
CA GLU A 216 -16.73 -17.93 -0.39
C GLU A 216 -16.62 -18.01 -1.91
N ILE A 217 -15.72 -18.86 -2.38
CA ILE A 217 -15.49 -19.17 -3.79
C ILE A 217 -15.48 -20.70 -3.89
N SER A 218 -16.08 -21.27 -4.95
CA SER A 218 -15.98 -22.72 -5.19
C SER A 218 -14.53 -23.10 -5.53
N GLU A 219 -14.14 -24.34 -5.29
CA GLU A 219 -12.78 -24.82 -5.59
C GLU A 219 -12.40 -24.61 -7.06
N GLU A 220 -13.33 -24.85 -7.99
CA GLU A 220 -13.14 -24.63 -9.41
C GLU A 220 -12.85 -23.17 -9.73
N GLU A 221 -13.68 -22.22 -9.22
CA GLU A 221 -13.50 -20.80 -9.45
C GLU A 221 -12.26 -20.24 -8.71
N GLN A 222 -11.92 -20.79 -7.56
CA GLN A 222 -10.68 -20.47 -6.85
C GLN A 222 -9.46 -20.88 -7.67
N LYS A 223 -9.49 -22.04 -8.31
CA LYS A 223 -8.43 -22.49 -9.24
C LYS A 223 -8.35 -21.58 -10.45
N ASN A 224 -9.48 -21.25 -11.08
CA ASN A 224 -9.55 -20.33 -12.21
C ASN A 224 -8.94 -18.95 -11.85
N LEU A 225 -9.31 -18.38 -10.70
CA LEU A 225 -8.76 -17.11 -10.23
C LEU A 225 -7.25 -17.20 -9.98
N THR A 226 -6.81 -18.31 -9.40
CA THR A 226 -5.38 -18.55 -9.09
C THR A 226 -4.55 -18.65 -10.36
N ASP A 227 -5.00 -19.39 -11.37
CA ASP A 227 -4.32 -19.54 -12.66
C ASP A 227 -4.21 -18.21 -13.41
N LEU A 228 -5.29 -17.45 -13.43
CA LEU A 228 -5.32 -16.09 -14.00
C LEU A 228 -4.34 -15.17 -13.25
N PHE A 229 -4.36 -15.19 -11.92
CA PHE A 229 -3.53 -14.36 -11.08
C PHE A 229 -2.03 -14.62 -11.30
N TYR A 230 -1.60 -15.89 -11.31
CA TYR A 230 -0.20 -16.25 -11.58
C TYR A 230 0.25 -15.92 -13.00
N LYS A 231 -0.65 -16.02 -13.99
CA LYS A 231 -0.36 -15.60 -15.36
C LYS A 231 -0.04 -14.10 -15.41
N TRP A 232 -0.84 -13.26 -14.74
CA TRP A 232 -0.60 -11.81 -14.69
C TRP A 232 0.62 -11.45 -13.86
N GLN A 233 0.87 -12.14 -12.78
CA GLN A 233 2.07 -11.93 -11.97
C GLN A 233 3.34 -12.15 -12.80
N ARG A 234 3.38 -13.20 -13.61
CA ARG A 234 4.49 -13.45 -14.53
C ARG A 234 4.65 -12.33 -15.56
N ASP A 235 3.56 -11.91 -16.19
CA ASP A 235 3.56 -10.81 -17.16
C ASP A 235 4.04 -9.49 -16.52
N TYR A 236 3.61 -9.21 -15.31
CA TYR A 236 4.01 -8.02 -14.55
C TYR A 236 5.52 -8.04 -14.23
N LEU A 237 6.03 -9.15 -13.74
CA LEU A 237 7.45 -9.32 -13.42
C LEU A 237 8.35 -9.22 -14.67
N GLN A 238 7.90 -9.76 -15.79
CA GLN A 238 8.63 -9.64 -17.06
C GLN A 238 8.71 -8.17 -17.51
N LYS A 239 7.61 -7.41 -17.45
CA LYS A 239 7.60 -5.99 -17.80
C LYS A 239 8.53 -5.17 -16.90
N ARG A 240 8.55 -5.43 -15.58
CA ARG A 240 9.47 -4.73 -14.65
C ARG A 240 10.94 -5.02 -14.95
N ARG A 241 11.29 -6.24 -15.37
CA ARG A 241 12.67 -6.58 -15.76
C ARG A 241 13.10 -5.79 -17.00
N ILE A 242 12.25 -5.69 -18.01
CA ILE A 242 12.53 -4.92 -19.24
C ILE A 242 12.70 -3.42 -18.96
N MET A 243 11.92 -2.85 -18.03
CA MET A 243 12.03 -1.42 -17.68
C MET A 243 13.24 -1.08 -16.79
N ARG A 244 13.91 -2.08 -16.20
CA ARG A 244 15.11 -1.90 -15.35
C ARG A 244 16.41 -2.24 -16.07
N ALA A 245 16.35 -2.78 -17.28
CA ALA A 245 17.47 -3.05 -18.18
C ALA A 245 17.70 -1.89 -19.14
#